data_9f8eca48db00fe96445d825003d13950
#
_entry.id   9f8eca48db00fe96445d825003d13950
#
_cell.length_a   1.000
_cell.length_b   1.000
_cell.length_c   1.000
_cell.angle_alpha   90.00
_cell.angle_beta   90.00
_cell.angle_gamma   90.00
#
_symmetry.space_group_name_H-M   'P 1'
#
loop_
_entity.id
_entity.type
_entity.pdbx_description
1 polymer ?
#
loop_
_entity_poly.entity_id
_entity_poly.type
_entity_poly.pdbx_seq_one_letter_code
_entity_poly.pdbx_strand_id
1 'polypeptide(L)'
;MFKGQIGELKTRIQLGISLNSKTYRRFHDVFAPSGNGTTQIDHLVVSQFGVFIVETKNLKGWIYGDAYQSTWTQTIYRSKHKFQNPLRQTHRQKKVLAELLNLDEGKIFPVISFVGNCKFKTKMPPNVLRGGAGKYIKGFQDPIINGLELTRLTSIIEELQSNSKIHLSEHIESLNARHSSTVTCPKCGSPLVERETKRGINVGSRFLGCKEYPKCRFTRDLPIPNSPKIESNKFAAFVVKTIVICSIVVALFYLYQG
;
A
#
# COMPACT_ATOMS: atom_id res chain seq x y z
N MET A 1 -9.50 -8.02 2.03
CA MET A 1 -8.27 -8.51 1.42
C MET A 1 -8.44 -8.83 -0.07
N PHE A 2 -9.34 -9.70 -0.48
CA PHE A 2 -9.53 -10.11 -1.90
C PHE A 2 -9.81 -8.99 -2.94
N LYS A 3 -10.49 -7.90 -2.57
CA LYS A 3 -10.83 -6.84 -3.54
C LYS A 3 -9.62 -6.04 -4.04
N GLY A 4 -8.63 -5.80 -3.21
CA GLY A 4 -7.36 -5.16 -3.61
C GLY A 4 -6.64 -6.03 -4.64
N GLN A 5 -6.37 -7.27 -4.29
CA GLN A 5 -5.66 -8.25 -5.13
C GLN A 5 -6.32 -8.44 -6.51
N ILE A 6 -7.67 -8.47 -6.57
CA ILE A 6 -8.40 -8.52 -7.87
C ILE A 6 -8.13 -7.25 -8.69
N GLY A 7 -8.05 -6.08 -8.04
CA GLY A 7 -7.73 -4.82 -8.71
C GLY A 7 -6.32 -4.82 -9.30
N GLU A 8 -5.34 -5.22 -8.51
CA GLU A 8 -3.94 -5.35 -8.91
C GLU A 8 -3.79 -6.34 -10.08
N LEU A 9 -4.44 -7.52 -9.99
CA LEU A 9 -4.44 -8.49 -11.09
C LEU A 9 -5.04 -7.90 -12.38
N LYS A 10 -6.14 -7.15 -12.31
CA LYS A 10 -6.72 -6.46 -13.48
C LYS A 10 -5.74 -5.47 -14.07
N THR A 11 -5.08 -4.65 -13.27
CA THR A 11 -4.08 -3.69 -13.73
C THR A 11 -2.89 -4.41 -14.35
N ARG A 12 -2.40 -5.48 -13.73
CA ARG A 12 -1.31 -6.32 -14.25
C ARG A 12 -1.62 -6.85 -15.66
N ILE A 13 -2.83 -7.40 -15.86
CA ILE A 13 -3.29 -7.90 -17.16
C ILE A 13 -3.37 -6.75 -18.18
N GLN A 14 -3.98 -5.62 -17.81
CA GLN A 14 -4.11 -4.45 -18.68
C GLN A 14 -2.75 -3.89 -19.12
N LEU A 15 -1.78 -3.80 -18.20
CA LEU A 15 -0.41 -3.40 -18.53
C LEU A 15 0.26 -4.43 -19.45
N GLY A 16 0.03 -5.74 -19.23
CA GLY A 16 0.54 -6.82 -20.04
C GLY A 16 0.08 -6.74 -21.50
N ILE A 17 -1.22 -6.49 -21.71
CA ILE A 17 -1.82 -6.35 -23.03
C ILE A 17 -1.42 -5.03 -23.71
N SER A 18 -1.36 -3.93 -22.94
CA SER A 18 -1.15 -2.60 -23.49
C SER A 18 0.31 -2.29 -23.82
N LEU A 19 1.27 -2.81 -23.05
CA LEU A 19 2.68 -2.44 -23.12
C LEU A 19 3.52 -3.57 -23.72
N ASN A 20 4.21 -3.29 -24.81
CA ASN A 20 5.12 -4.24 -25.45
C ASN A 20 6.30 -4.56 -24.52
N SER A 21 6.56 -5.85 -24.27
CA SER A 21 7.64 -6.32 -23.38
C SER A 21 9.06 -6.00 -23.84
N LYS A 22 9.27 -5.73 -25.14
CA LYS A 22 10.58 -5.31 -25.66
C LYS A 22 10.93 -3.88 -25.25
N THR A 23 9.92 -3.01 -25.10
CA THR A 23 10.09 -1.60 -24.75
C THR A 23 9.86 -1.32 -23.27
N TYR A 24 8.93 -2.05 -22.64
CA TYR A 24 8.47 -1.79 -21.29
C TYR A 24 8.69 -3.02 -20.40
N ARG A 25 9.64 -2.93 -19.46
CA ARG A 25 9.84 -3.95 -18.42
C ARG A 25 8.83 -3.70 -17.31
N ARG A 26 8.10 -4.72 -16.91
CA ARG A 26 7.02 -4.63 -15.92
C ARG A 26 7.35 -5.47 -14.70
N PHE A 27 7.28 -4.86 -13.55
CA PHE A 27 7.50 -5.49 -12.25
C PHE A 27 6.24 -5.31 -11.41
N HIS A 28 5.94 -6.26 -10.56
CA HIS A 28 4.73 -6.27 -9.75
C HIS A 28 5.11 -6.64 -8.33
N ASP A 29 4.40 -6.07 -7.34
CA ASP A 29 4.63 -6.35 -5.92
C ASP A 29 6.08 -6.09 -5.50
N VAL A 30 6.61 -4.92 -5.89
CA VAL A 30 7.99 -4.52 -5.58
C VAL A 30 8.05 -3.93 -4.18
N PHE A 31 8.89 -4.52 -3.31
CA PHE A 31 9.15 -4.00 -1.97
C PHE A 31 10.46 -3.23 -1.96
N ALA A 32 10.38 -1.93 -1.76
CA ALA A 32 11.54 -1.05 -1.69
C ALA A 32 11.87 -0.70 -0.23
N PRO A 33 13.11 -0.92 0.23
CA PRO A 33 13.54 -0.49 1.56
C PRO A 33 13.45 1.03 1.68
N SER A 34 13.10 1.52 2.86
CA SER A 34 13.04 2.94 3.18
C SER A 34 13.52 3.16 4.61
N GLY A 35 13.98 4.35 4.96
CA GLY A 35 14.54 4.65 6.28
C GLY A 35 13.67 4.25 7.49
N ASN A 36 12.38 4.03 7.30
CA ASN A 36 11.42 3.60 8.33
C ASN A 36 10.79 2.22 8.02
N GLY A 37 11.50 1.31 7.37
CA GLY A 37 11.03 -0.02 6.96
C GLY A 37 10.94 -0.13 5.45
N THR A 38 9.91 -0.80 4.93
CA THR A 38 9.72 -1.00 3.49
C THR A 38 8.48 -0.29 2.97
N THR A 39 8.45 0.01 1.68
CA THR A 39 7.26 0.46 0.95
C THR A 39 6.95 -0.51 -0.17
N GLN A 40 5.68 -0.90 -0.30
CA GLN A 40 5.22 -1.72 -1.42
C GLN A 40 4.80 -0.82 -2.57
N ILE A 41 5.16 -1.23 -3.78
CA ILE A 41 4.75 -0.63 -5.05
C ILE A 41 3.97 -1.70 -5.82
N ASP A 42 2.69 -1.45 -6.11
CA ASP A 42 1.82 -2.44 -6.77
C ASP A 42 2.37 -2.86 -8.13
N HIS A 43 2.69 -1.87 -8.98
CA HIS A 43 3.30 -2.12 -10.28
C HIS A 43 4.33 -1.03 -10.61
N LEU A 44 5.43 -1.46 -11.19
CA LEU A 44 6.49 -0.61 -11.68
C LEU A 44 6.73 -0.93 -13.16
N VAL A 45 6.76 0.09 -14.01
CA VAL A 45 7.06 -0.04 -15.44
C VAL A 45 8.30 0.78 -15.73
N VAL A 46 9.30 0.14 -16.35
CA VAL A 46 10.59 0.77 -16.69
C VAL A 46 10.77 0.74 -18.20
N SER A 47 11.13 1.86 -18.76
CA SER A 47 11.41 2.03 -20.19
C SER A 47 12.39 3.17 -20.43
N GLN A 48 12.85 3.35 -21.67
CA GLN A 48 13.62 4.53 -22.04
C GLN A 48 12.87 5.86 -21.85
N PHE A 49 11.53 5.82 -21.72
CA PHE A 49 10.67 7.00 -21.56
C PHE A 49 10.46 7.37 -20.08
N GLY A 50 11.01 6.59 -19.14
CA GLY A 50 10.92 6.83 -17.71
C GLY A 50 10.57 5.59 -16.91
N VAL A 51 10.46 5.82 -15.58
CA VAL A 51 10.03 4.85 -14.59
C VAL A 51 8.63 5.24 -14.11
N PHE A 52 7.64 4.36 -14.25
CA PHE A 52 6.24 4.63 -13.93
C PHE A 52 5.82 3.81 -12.72
N ILE A 53 5.42 4.49 -11.65
CA ILE A 53 4.80 3.87 -10.46
C ILE A 53 3.30 3.82 -10.70
N VAL A 54 2.71 2.62 -10.81
CA VAL A 54 1.27 2.47 -11.00
C VAL A 54 0.64 1.95 -9.74
N GLU A 55 -0.09 2.81 -9.06
CA GLU A 55 -0.89 2.52 -7.87
C GLU A 55 -2.30 2.13 -8.29
N THR A 56 -2.78 0.99 -7.82
CA THR A 56 -4.11 0.47 -8.17
C THR A 56 -5.13 0.75 -7.09
N LYS A 57 -6.30 1.26 -7.48
CA LYS A 57 -7.46 1.43 -6.61
C LYS A 57 -8.68 0.72 -7.18
N ASN A 58 -9.11 -0.39 -6.55
CA ASN A 58 -10.32 -1.12 -6.93
C ASN A 58 -11.50 -0.63 -6.10
N LEU A 59 -12.04 0.54 -6.44
CA LEU A 59 -13.13 1.19 -5.73
C LEU A 59 -14.37 1.33 -6.64
N LYS A 60 -15.56 1.27 -6.06
CA LYS A 60 -16.84 1.52 -6.72
C LYS A 60 -17.50 2.78 -6.18
N GLY A 61 -18.51 3.30 -6.89
CA GLY A 61 -19.28 4.46 -6.46
C GLY A 61 -18.61 5.79 -6.81
N TRP A 62 -18.86 6.82 -6.03
CA TRP A 62 -18.37 8.16 -6.28
C TRP A 62 -17.10 8.46 -5.51
N ILE A 63 -16.13 9.04 -6.18
CA ILE A 63 -14.83 9.42 -5.60
C ILE A 63 -14.73 10.94 -5.61
N TYR A 64 -14.44 11.49 -4.45
CA TYR A 64 -14.16 12.90 -4.23
C TYR A 64 -12.75 13.07 -3.68
N GLY A 65 -12.01 14.01 -4.21
CA GLY A 65 -10.66 14.32 -3.74
C GLY A 65 -9.98 15.34 -4.65
N ASP A 66 -8.83 15.80 -4.21
CA ASP A 66 -7.93 16.68 -4.96
C ASP A 66 -6.47 16.36 -4.62
N ALA A 67 -5.52 17.09 -5.23
CA ALA A 67 -4.10 16.87 -5.04
C ALA A 67 -3.61 17.21 -3.62
N TYR A 68 -4.28 18.12 -2.92
CA TYR A 68 -3.79 18.72 -1.67
C TYR A 68 -4.33 18.05 -0.40
N GLN A 69 -5.52 17.46 -0.45
CA GLN A 69 -6.15 16.79 0.68
C GLN A 69 -5.34 15.57 1.13
N SER A 70 -5.27 15.34 2.43
CA SER A 70 -4.59 14.14 2.98
C SER A 70 -5.39 12.85 2.75
N THR A 71 -6.71 12.96 2.66
CA THR A 71 -7.64 11.85 2.46
C THR A 71 -8.65 12.18 1.39
N TRP A 72 -9.03 11.16 0.61
CA TRP A 72 -10.12 11.21 -0.34
C TRP A 72 -11.36 10.52 0.23
N THR A 73 -12.52 10.78 -0.36
CA THR A 73 -13.79 10.18 0.07
C THR A 73 -14.39 9.34 -1.02
N GLN A 74 -14.72 8.10 -0.69
CA GLN A 74 -15.57 7.23 -1.48
C GLN A 74 -17.00 7.29 -0.94
N THR A 75 -18.00 7.47 -1.82
CA THR A 75 -19.41 7.40 -1.47
C THR A 75 -20.06 6.23 -2.21
N ILE A 76 -20.68 5.33 -1.47
CA ILE A 76 -21.46 4.20 -1.99
C ILE A 76 -22.86 4.34 -1.41
N TYR A 77 -23.85 4.65 -2.24
CA TYR A 77 -25.19 5.04 -1.81
C TYR A 77 -25.14 6.16 -0.78
N ARG A 78 -25.56 5.91 0.48
CA ARG A 78 -25.55 6.86 1.60
C ARG A 78 -24.29 6.77 2.46
N SER A 79 -23.46 5.74 2.27
CA SER A 79 -22.27 5.52 3.09
C SER A 79 -21.05 6.24 2.52
N LYS A 80 -20.29 6.91 3.39
CA LYS A 80 -19.06 7.63 3.05
C LYS A 80 -17.86 6.98 3.75
N HIS A 81 -16.82 6.66 2.98
CA HIS A 81 -15.58 6.06 3.47
C HIS A 81 -14.40 6.94 3.08
N LYS A 82 -13.57 7.30 4.05
CA LYS A 82 -12.32 8.03 3.80
C LYS A 82 -11.20 7.05 3.56
N PHE A 83 -10.33 7.36 2.60
CA PHE A 83 -9.10 6.62 2.33
C PHE A 83 -7.95 7.59 2.07
N GLN A 84 -6.73 7.12 2.24
CA GLN A 84 -5.54 7.93 2.01
C GLN A 84 -5.49 8.45 0.57
N ASN A 85 -5.09 9.71 0.40
CA ASN A 85 -4.87 10.28 -0.93
C ASN A 85 -3.75 9.48 -1.66
N PRO A 86 -4.07 8.81 -2.79
CA PRO A 86 -3.11 7.96 -3.49
C PRO A 86 -1.96 8.76 -4.12
N LEU A 87 -2.15 10.04 -4.41
CA LEU A 87 -1.07 10.92 -4.89
C LEU A 87 0.00 11.12 -3.82
N ARG A 88 -0.38 11.21 -2.54
CA ARG A 88 0.58 11.30 -1.42
C ARG A 88 1.30 9.98 -1.19
N GLN A 89 0.60 8.87 -1.37
CA GLN A 89 1.18 7.54 -1.31
C GLN A 89 2.26 7.37 -2.37
N THR A 90 1.93 7.64 -3.63
CA THR A 90 2.86 7.50 -4.76
C THR A 90 3.98 8.54 -4.74
N HIS A 91 3.74 9.74 -4.19
CA HIS A 91 4.81 10.72 -3.99
C HIS A 91 5.88 10.20 -3.02
N ARG A 92 5.47 9.53 -1.94
CA ARG A 92 6.42 8.89 -1.02
C ARG A 92 7.17 7.75 -1.70
N GLN A 93 6.47 6.89 -2.45
CA GLN A 93 7.07 5.79 -3.22
C GLN A 93 8.09 6.33 -4.23
N LYS A 94 7.78 7.44 -4.91
CA LYS A 94 8.67 8.12 -5.85
C LYS A 94 9.99 8.54 -5.19
N LYS A 95 9.94 9.17 -4.01
CA LYS A 95 11.16 9.58 -3.28
C LYS A 95 12.03 8.39 -2.87
N VAL A 96 11.41 7.36 -2.30
CA VAL A 96 12.12 6.13 -1.92
C VAL A 96 12.77 5.48 -3.14
N LEU A 97 12.04 5.42 -4.25
CA LEU A 97 12.55 4.80 -5.48
C LEU A 97 13.66 5.64 -6.13
N ALA A 98 13.56 6.98 -6.11
CA ALA A 98 14.59 7.88 -6.62
C ALA A 98 15.91 7.71 -5.86
N GLU A 99 15.84 7.66 -4.53
CA GLU A 99 17.01 7.42 -3.67
C GLU A 99 17.61 6.03 -3.91
N LEU A 100 16.78 4.99 -3.89
CA LEU A 100 17.19 3.59 -4.08
C LEU A 100 17.86 3.35 -5.44
N LEU A 101 17.28 3.91 -6.50
CA LEU A 101 17.76 3.76 -7.87
C LEU A 101 18.86 4.79 -8.23
N ASN A 102 19.19 5.71 -7.33
CA ASN A 102 20.02 6.88 -7.66
C ASN A 102 19.61 7.50 -9.00
N LEU A 103 18.32 7.88 -9.08
CA LEU A 103 17.66 8.38 -10.29
C LEU A 103 16.98 9.71 -9.99
N ASP A 104 17.09 10.65 -10.92
CA ASP A 104 16.40 11.93 -10.82
C ASP A 104 14.88 11.73 -10.70
N GLU A 105 14.24 12.43 -9.73
CA GLU A 105 12.79 12.35 -9.54
C GLU A 105 12.00 12.76 -10.78
N GLY A 106 12.54 13.63 -11.63
CA GLY A 106 11.93 14.03 -12.90
C GLY A 106 11.73 12.88 -13.89
N LYS A 107 12.49 11.78 -13.75
CA LYS A 107 12.37 10.57 -14.58
C LYS A 107 11.39 9.53 -14.02
N ILE A 108 10.74 9.81 -12.85
CA ILE A 108 9.80 8.89 -12.19
C ILE A 108 8.40 9.50 -12.19
N PHE A 109 7.45 8.80 -12.79
CA PHE A 109 6.09 9.26 -13.05
C PHE A 109 5.05 8.43 -12.27
N PRO A 110 4.43 9.00 -11.21
CA PRO A 110 3.32 8.36 -10.53
C PRO A 110 2.06 8.31 -11.41
N VAL A 111 1.38 7.17 -11.43
CA VAL A 111 0.11 6.93 -12.13
C VAL A 111 -0.85 6.24 -11.17
N ILE A 112 -2.03 6.79 -10.98
CA ILE A 112 -3.08 6.20 -10.16
C ILE A 112 -4.16 5.62 -11.07
N SER A 113 -4.38 4.29 -10.99
CA SER A 113 -5.32 3.57 -11.82
C SER A 113 -6.52 3.07 -11.01
N PHE A 114 -7.69 3.67 -11.22
CA PHE A 114 -8.94 3.19 -10.65
C PHE A 114 -9.55 2.15 -11.60
N VAL A 115 -9.56 0.88 -11.19
CA VAL A 115 -10.06 -0.25 -12.02
C VAL A 115 -11.44 -0.74 -11.60
N GLY A 116 -11.99 -0.23 -10.52
CA GLY A 116 -13.36 -0.50 -10.08
C GLY A 116 -14.39 0.37 -10.82
N ASN A 117 -15.67 0.04 -10.65
CA ASN A 117 -16.77 0.83 -11.21
C ASN A 117 -17.01 2.10 -10.37
N CYS A 118 -16.14 3.11 -10.53
CA CYS A 118 -16.24 4.38 -9.85
C CYS A 118 -16.45 5.56 -10.83
N LYS A 119 -16.94 6.69 -10.29
CA LYS A 119 -17.04 7.97 -11.02
C LYS A 119 -16.35 9.05 -10.19
N PHE A 120 -15.46 9.81 -10.80
CA PHE A 120 -14.88 11.01 -10.17
C PHE A 120 -15.91 12.13 -10.14
N LYS A 121 -16.10 12.74 -8.98
CA LYS A 121 -17.04 13.84 -8.74
C LYS A 121 -16.33 15.19 -8.54
N THR A 122 -15.01 15.17 -8.52
CA THR A 122 -14.13 16.33 -8.49
C THR A 122 -13.16 16.25 -9.66
N LYS A 123 -12.58 17.37 -10.05
CA LYS A 123 -11.52 17.42 -11.08
C LYS A 123 -10.30 16.71 -10.55
N MET A 124 -9.83 15.70 -11.29
CA MET A 124 -8.64 14.91 -10.95
C MET A 124 -7.43 15.37 -11.76
N PRO A 125 -6.21 15.24 -11.20
CA PRO A 125 -4.98 15.44 -11.97
C PRO A 125 -4.88 14.47 -13.17
N PRO A 126 -4.13 14.82 -14.22
CA PRO A 126 -4.03 14.01 -15.45
C PRO A 126 -3.53 12.58 -15.25
N ASN A 127 -2.73 12.34 -14.21
CA ASN A 127 -2.18 11.04 -13.85
C ASN A 127 -3.11 10.18 -12.97
N VAL A 128 -4.33 10.65 -12.70
CA VAL A 128 -5.38 9.91 -11.97
C VAL A 128 -6.42 9.43 -12.98
N LEU A 129 -6.45 8.12 -13.23
CA LEU A 129 -7.14 7.52 -14.36
C LEU A 129 -8.26 6.58 -13.91
N ARG A 130 -9.29 6.44 -14.75
CA ARG A 130 -10.28 5.36 -14.65
C ARG A 130 -9.89 4.24 -15.62
N GLY A 131 -8.89 3.44 -15.22
CA GLY A 131 -8.24 2.48 -16.10
C GLY A 131 -7.34 3.14 -17.15
N GLY A 132 -6.81 2.35 -18.08
CA GLY A 132 -6.02 2.85 -19.21
C GLY A 132 -4.60 3.31 -18.87
N ALA A 133 -4.02 2.86 -17.77
CA ALA A 133 -2.66 3.20 -17.36
C ALA A 133 -1.62 2.93 -18.48
N GLY A 134 -1.74 1.81 -19.20
CA GLY A 134 -0.84 1.51 -20.31
C GLY A 134 -0.94 2.52 -21.47
N LYS A 135 -2.16 3.01 -21.77
CA LYS A 135 -2.34 4.08 -22.78
C LYS A 135 -1.69 5.39 -22.32
N TYR A 136 -1.86 5.73 -21.06
CA TYR A 136 -1.25 6.92 -20.47
C TYR A 136 0.29 6.85 -20.53
N ILE A 137 0.87 5.71 -20.16
CA ILE A 137 2.33 5.47 -20.20
C ILE A 137 2.87 5.60 -21.63
N LYS A 138 2.15 5.08 -22.63
CA LYS A 138 2.52 5.22 -24.05
C LYS A 138 2.51 6.67 -24.56
N GLY A 139 1.86 7.58 -23.88
CA GLY A 139 1.87 9.01 -24.18
C GLY A 139 3.23 9.67 -23.96
N PHE A 140 4.12 9.04 -23.18
CA PHE A 140 5.50 9.48 -22.99
C PHE A 140 6.35 8.90 -24.13
N GLN A 141 6.89 9.77 -24.99
CA GLN A 141 7.62 9.37 -26.19
C GLN A 141 9.07 9.87 -26.22
N ASP A 142 9.41 10.82 -25.33
CA ASP A 142 10.76 11.37 -25.23
C ASP A 142 11.67 10.39 -24.47
N PRO A 143 12.77 9.89 -25.08
CA PRO A 143 13.70 9.01 -24.39
C PRO A 143 14.56 9.82 -23.42
N ILE A 144 14.32 9.62 -22.12
CA ILE A 144 15.03 10.31 -21.03
C ILE A 144 15.94 9.38 -20.22
N ILE A 145 15.91 8.08 -20.50
CA ILE A 145 16.75 7.04 -19.90
C ILE A 145 17.51 6.35 -21.03
N ASN A 146 18.84 6.40 -20.98
CA ASN A 146 19.70 5.72 -21.97
C ASN A 146 19.79 4.22 -21.69
N GLY A 147 20.36 3.46 -22.64
CA GLY A 147 20.42 2.00 -22.56
C GLY A 147 21.20 1.46 -21.37
N LEU A 148 22.33 2.08 -21.00
CA LEU A 148 23.12 1.67 -19.84
C LEU A 148 22.35 1.92 -18.54
N GLU A 149 21.75 3.10 -18.40
CA GLU A 149 20.92 3.45 -17.25
C GLU A 149 19.70 2.51 -17.14
N LEU A 150 19.05 2.20 -18.28
CA LEU A 150 17.92 1.26 -18.33
C LEU A 150 18.32 -0.14 -17.85
N THR A 151 19.47 -0.67 -18.29
CA THR A 151 19.97 -1.96 -17.84
C THR A 151 20.25 -1.97 -16.36
N ARG A 152 20.95 -0.95 -15.84
CA ARG A 152 21.24 -0.80 -14.41
C ARG A 152 19.96 -0.77 -13.56
N LEU A 153 18.98 0.07 -13.95
CA LEU A 153 17.71 0.19 -13.26
C LEU A 153 16.96 -1.15 -13.22
N THR A 154 16.92 -1.84 -14.35
CA THR A 154 16.25 -3.12 -14.48
C THR A 154 16.87 -4.17 -13.57
N SER A 155 18.22 -4.27 -13.54
CA SER A 155 18.92 -5.24 -12.68
C SER A 155 18.67 -5.00 -11.19
N ILE A 156 18.70 -3.75 -10.74
CA ILE A 156 18.39 -3.41 -9.33
C ILE A 156 16.96 -3.82 -8.96
N ILE A 157 15.99 -3.57 -9.84
CA ILE A 157 14.59 -3.89 -9.57
C ILE A 157 14.35 -5.41 -9.63
N GLU A 158 15.01 -6.14 -10.52
CA GLU A 158 14.98 -7.60 -10.57
C GLU A 158 15.52 -8.23 -9.28
N GLU A 159 16.61 -7.69 -8.73
CA GLU A 159 17.15 -8.11 -7.44
C GLU A 159 16.17 -7.86 -6.29
N LEU A 160 15.56 -6.67 -6.23
CA LEU A 160 14.51 -6.37 -5.24
C LEU A 160 13.33 -7.33 -5.34
N GLN A 161 12.92 -7.69 -6.56
CA GLN A 161 11.81 -8.60 -6.77
C GLN A 161 12.15 -10.05 -6.41
N SER A 162 13.37 -10.51 -6.68
CA SER A 162 13.81 -11.88 -6.32
C SER A 162 13.80 -12.10 -4.80
N ASN A 163 14.11 -11.06 -4.04
CA ASN A 163 14.08 -11.07 -2.58
C ASN A 163 12.69 -10.77 -1.98
N SER A 164 11.64 -10.68 -2.81
CA SER A 164 10.29 -10.22 -2.41
C SER A 164 9.64 -11.00 -1.26
N LYS A 165 9.90 -12.30 -1.12
CA LYS A 165 9.34 -13.11 0.00
C LYS A 165 9.96 -12.72 1.35
N ILE A 166 11.25 -12.44 1.38
CA ILE A 166 11.96 -11.96 2.57
C ILE A 166 11.45 -10.55 2.92
N HIS A 167 11.37 -9.68 1.91
CA HIS A 167 10.88 -8.32 2.09
C HIS A 167 9.40 -8.23 2.48
N LEU A 168 8.55 -9.19 2.11
CA LEU A 168 7.16 -9.23 2.55
C LEU A 168 7.06 -9.48 4.07
N SER A 169 7.83 -10.44 4.61
CA SER A 169 7.86 -10.68 6.05
C SER A 169 8.40 -9.48 6.82
N GLU A 170 9.52 -8.92 6.37
CA GLU A 170 10.10 -7.70 6.92
C GLU A 170 9.14 -6.51 6.82
N HIS A 171 8.38 -6.39 5.71
CA HIS A 171 7.36 -5.36 5.56
C HIS A 171 6.26 -5.50 6.59
N ILE A 172 5.72 -6.69 6.80
CA ILE A 172 4.68 -6.98 7.80
C ILE A 172 5.21 -6.69 9.21
N GLU A 173 6.44 -7.12 9.52
CA GLU A 173 7.09 -6.84 10.80
C GLU A 173 7.30 -5.34 11.02
N SER A 174 7.77 -4.61 10.01
CA SER A 174 7.97 -3.17 10.07
C SER A 174 6.65 -2.39 10.22
N LEU A 175 5.56 -2.86 9.59
CA LEU A 175 4.22 -2.32 9.80
C LEU A 175 3.76 -2.56 11.23
N ASN A 176 3.90 -3.78 11.74
CA ASN A 176 3.52 -4.13 13.10
C ASN A 176 4.33 -3.34 14.14
N ALA A 177 5.64 -3.24 13.95
CA ALA A 177 6.52 -2.44 14.81
C ALA A 177 6.13 -0.95 14.81
N ARG A 178 5.81 -0.36 13.66
CA ARG A 178 5.30 1.01 13.57
C ARG A 178 3.94 1.17 14.23
N HIS A 179 3.04 0.21 14.02
CA HIS A 179 1.71 0.25 14.64
C HIS A 179 1.72 -0.04 16.13
N SER A 180 2.69 -0.78 16.66
CA SER A 180 2.87 -1.04 18.09
C SER A 180 3.77 -0.02 18.80
N SER A 181 4.54 0.78 18.06
CA SER A 181 5.47 1.77 18.63
C SER A 181 4.76 2.77 19.53
N THR A 182 5.23 2.90 20.77
CA THR A 182 4.82 3.95 21.70
C THR A 182 5.71 5.19 21.64
N VAL A 183 6.77 5.13 20.84
CA VAL A 183 7.77 6.20 20.71
C VAL A 183 7.61 6.97 19.41
N THR A 184 7.27 6.28 18.32
CA THR A 184 7.25 6.83 16.97
C THR A 184 5.85 6.85 16.38
N CYS A 185 5.46 7.97 15.79
CA CYS A 185 4.16 8.12 15.13
C CYS A 185 4.10 7.27 13.84
N PRO A 186 3.19 6.30 13.71
CA PRO A 186 3.08 5.46 12.52
C PRO A 186 2.66 6.22 11.27
N LYS A 187 2.13 7.45 11.44
CA LYS A 187 1.60 8.27 10.34
C LYS A 187 2.65 9.15 9.68
N CYS A 188 3.59 9.72 10.45
CA CYS A 188 4.56 10.67 9.94
C CYS A 188 6.01 10.41 10.38
N GLY A 189 6.26 9.40 11.23
CA GLY A 189 7.60 9.06 11.73
C GLY A 189 8.11 9.94 12.87
N SER A 190 7.42 11.05 13.22
CA SER A 190 7.84 11.94 14.30
C SER A 190 7.60 11.32 15.68
N PRO A 191 8.31 11.78 16.74
CA PRO A 191 8.10 11.27 18.09
C PRO A 191 6.66 11.40 18.56
N LEU A 192 6.20 10.41 19.32
CA LEU A 192 4.99 10.49 20.13
C LEU A 192 5.34 11.11 21.48
N VAL A 193 4.49 11.99 21.96
CA VAL A 193 4.62 12.65 23.26
C VAL A 193 3.34 12.43 24.07
N GLU A 194 3.49 12.26 25.37
CA GLU A 194 2.35 12.13 26.26
C GLU A 194 1.61 13.46 26.38
N ARG A 195 0.29 13.41 26.30
CA ARG A 195 -0.61 14.55 26.37
C ARG A 195 -1.79 14.22 27.26
N GLU A 196 -2.42 15.25 27.81
CA GLU A 196 -3.61 15.15 28.64
C GLU A 196 -4.81 15.77 27.94
N THR A 197 -5.95 15.14 28.05
CA THR A 197 -7.23 15.63 27.51
C THR A 197 -7.74 16.81 28.35
N LYS A 198 -7.79 18.00 27.75
CA LYS A 198 -8.18 19.24 28.46
C LYS A 198 -9.68 19.56 28.37
N ARG A 199 -10.45 18.86 27.53
CA ARG A 199 -11.88 19.14 27.30
C ARG A 199 -12.66 17.87 27.00
N GLY A 200 -13.95 17.84 27.31
CA GLY A 200 -14.85 16.72 27.03
C GLY A 200 -14.99 15.74 28.18
N ILE A 201 -15.65 14.61 27.93
CA ILE A 201 -16.01 13.61 28.94
C ILE A 201 -14.76 12.95 29.57
N ASN A 202 -13.64 12.90 28.84
CA ASN A 202 -12.41 12.23 29.29
C ASN A 202 -11.32 13.23 29.75
N VAL A 203 -11.70 14.36 30.36
CA VAL A 203 -10.73 15.33 30.91
C VAL A 203 -9.83 14.64 31.94
N GLY A 204 -8.50 14.92 31.86
CA GLY A 204 -7.49 14.29 32.70
C GLY A 204 -6.93 12.98 32.17
N SER A 205 -7.57 12.36 31.16
CA SER A 205 -7.04 11.14 30.55
C SER A 205 -5.77 11.44 29.76
N ARG A 206 -4.75 10.60 29.95
CA ARG A 206 -3.46 10.69 29.27
C ARG A 206 -3.46 9.83 28.01
N PHE A 207 -2.82 10.32 26.94
CA PHE A 207 -2.68 9.63 25.68
C PHE A 207 -1.38 10.02 24.98
N LEU A 208 -0.93 9.21 24.04
CA LEU A 208 0.20 9.55 23.16
C LEU A 208 -0.31 10.35 21.95
N GLY A 209 0.22 11.54 21.74
CA GLY A 209 -0.07 12.39 20.58
C GLY A 209 1.17 12.65 19.76
N CYS A 210 1.02 12.78 18.45
CA CYS A 210 2.14 13.15 17.59
C CYS A 210 2.70 14.54 17.95
N LYS A 211 4.05 14.67 17.99
CA LYS A 211 4.74 15.94 18.26
C LYS A 211 4.39 16.99 17.20
N GLU A 212 4.19 16.56 15.95
CA GLU A 212 3.86 17.42 14.81
C GLU A 212 2.39 17.91 14.78
N TYR A 213 1.66 17.84 15.88
CA TYR A 213 0.34 18.46 15.95
C TYR A 213 0.46 20.01 15.78
N PRO A 214 -0.40 20.66 14.99
CA PRO A 214 -1.63 20.15 14.32
C PRO A 214 -1.43 19.56 12.93
N LYS A 215 -0.20 19.54 12.38
CA LYS A 215 0.09 18.99 11.04
C LYS A 215 -0.20 17.48 10.96
N CYS A 216 0.15 16.75 12.01
CA CYS A 216 -0.20 15.34 12.20
C CYS A 216 -1.08 15.18 13.44
N ARG A 217 -2.30 14.66 13.25
CA ARG A 217 -3.29 14.50 14.32
C ARG A 217 -3.40 13.05 14.80
N PHE A 218 -2.30 12.30 14.73
CA PHE A 218 -2.30 10.93 15.25
C PHE A 218 -2.31 10.94 16.77
N THR A 219 -3.18 10.09 17.35
CA THR A 219 -3.25 9.83 18.78
C THR A 219 -3.36 8.33 19.03
N ARG A 220 -2.92 7.89 20.20
CA ARG A 220 -3.00 6.50 20.68
C ARG A 220 -3.18 6.51 22.19
N ASP A 221 -3.97 5.57 22.70
CA ASP A 221 -4.09 5.37 24.14
C ASP A 221 -2.76 4.87 24.71
N LEU A 222 -2.47 5.24 25.96
CA LEU A 222 -1.31 4.70 26.67
C LEU A 222 -1.51 3.20 26.86
N PRO A 223 -0.44 2.39 26.71
CA PRO A 223 -0.52 0.97 27.03
C PRO A 223 -0.94 0.80 28.49
N ILE A 224 -1.98 0.00 28.74
CA ILE A 224 -2.42 -0.35 30.08
C ILE A 224 -1.29 -1.18 30.70
N PRO A 225 -0.67 -0.74 31.80
CA PRO A 225 0.31 -1.57 32.49
C PRO A 225 -0.40 -2.85 32.95
N ASN A 226 0.11 -4.01 32.55
CA ASN A 226 -0.38 -5.35 32.92
C ASN A 226 -1.64 -5.89 32.22
N SER A 227 -1.95 -5.54 30.99
CA SER A 227 -2.82 -6.41 30.21
C SER A 227 -2.05 -7.67 29.82
N PRO A 228 -2.52 -8.90 30.18
CA PRO A 228 -1.87 -10.12 29.72
C PRO A 228 -1.86 -10.13 28.18
N LYS A 229 -0.68 -10.37 27.59
CA LYS A 229 -0.58 -10.62 26.15
C LYS A 229 -1.44 -11.83 25.86
N ILE A 230 -2.61 -11.64 25.28
CA ILE A 230 -3.41 -12.74 24.74
C ILE A 230 -2.59 -13.27 23.55
N GLU A 231 -1.92 -14.40 23.76
CA GLU A 231 -1.23 -15.15 22.70
C GLU A 231 -2.30 -15.66 21.72
N SER A 232 -2.61 -14.85 20.71
CA SER A 232 -3.59 -15.17 19.66
C SER A 232 -3.24 -16.46 18.89
N ASN A 233 -2.00 -16.92 18.97
CA ASN A 233 -1.54 -18.13 18.27
C ASN A 233 -2.06 -19.45 18.88
N LYS A 234 -2.38 -19.53 20.18
CA LYS A 234 -2.89 -20.79 20.78
C LYS A 234 -4.35 -21.03 20.43
N PHE A 235 -5.15 -19.98 20.31
CA PHE A 235 -6.58 -20.12 19.97
C PHE A 235 -6.76 -20.51 18.49
N ALA A 236 -6.00 -19.92 17.58
CA ALA A 236 -6.02 -20.26 16.15
C ALA A 236 -5.55 -21.71 15.90
N ALA A 237 -4.49 -22.16 16.60
CA ALA A 237 -3.99 -23.53 16.50
C ALA A 237 -4.99 -24.55 17.08
N PHE A 238 -5.71 -24.19 18.14
CA PHE A 238 -6.76 -25.05 18.74
C PHE A 238 -7.95 -25.19 17.79
N VAL A 239 -8.45 -24.10 17.19
CA VAL A 239 -9.56 -24.13 16.23
C VAL A 239 -9.22 -24.95 14.98
N VAL A 240 -8.03 -24.78 14.42
CA VAL A 240 -7.57 -25.57 13.25
C VAL A 240 -7.47 -27.06 13.58
N LYS A 241 -6.90 -27.44 14.77
CA LYS A 241 -6.86 -28.82 15.21
C LYS A 241 -8.25 -29.45 15.36
N THR A 242 -9.20 -28.71 15.93
CA THR A 242 -10.57 -29.19 16.13
C THR A 242 -11.29 -29.42 14.80
N ILE A 243 -11.13 -28.52 13.82
CA ILE A 243 -11.72 -28.66 12.48
C ILE A 243 -11.13 -29.90 11.75
N VAL A 244 -9.82 -30.13 11.83
CA VAL A 244 -9.17 -31.27 11.20
C VAL A 244 -9.65 -32.58 11.82
N ILE A 245 -9.77 -32.67 13.14
CA ILE A 245 -10.26 -33.88 13.85
C ILE A 245 -11.72 -34.16 13.47
N CYS A 246 -12.61 -33.14 13.43
CA CYS A 246 -13.99 -33.30 13.00
C CYS A 246 -14.09 -33.80 11.55
N SER A 247 -13.24 -33.29 10.64
CA SER A 247 -13.23 -33.72 9.25
C SER A 247 -12.81 -35.18 9.08
N ILE A 248 -11.84 -35.64 9.88
CA ILE A 248 -11.38 -37.04 9.87
C ILE A 248 -12.47 -37.99 10.44
N VAL A 249 -13.14 -37.58 11.52
CA VAL A 249 -14.20 -38.39 12.13
C VAL A 249 -15.41 -38.53 11.17
N VAL A 250 -15.77 -37.45 10.47
CA VAL A 250 -16.83 -37.49 9.45
C VAL A 250 -16.44 -38.40 8.27
N ALA A 251 -15.21 -38.31 7.79
CA ALA A 251 -14.72 -39.20 6.71
C ALA A 251 -14.71 -40.67 7.11
N LEU A 252 -14.27 -41.01 8.35
CA LEU A 252 -14.29 -42.38 8.86
C LEU A 252 -15.72 -42.90 9.05
N PHE A 253 -16.67 -42.06 9.44
CA PHE A 253 -18.08 -42.45 9.56
C PHE A 253 -18.70 -42.81 8.21
N TYR A 254 -18.37 -42.07 7.13
CA TYR A 254 -18.82 -42.39 5.78
C TYR A 254 -18.18 -43.68 5.21
N LEU A 255 -16.94 -43.99 5.59
CA LEU A 255 -16.27 -45.23 5.17
C LEU A 255 -16.77 -46.50 5.91
N TYR A 256 -17.43 -46.33 7.07
CA TYR A 256 -17.97 -47.44 7.85
C TYR A 256 -19.42 -47.77 7.51
N GLN A 257 -20.11 -46.95 6.75
CA GLN A 257 -21.49 -47.16 6.30
C GLN A 257 -21.60 -47.62 4.83
N GLY A 258 -20.49 -47.82 4.11
CA GLY A 258 -20.41 -48.37 2.76
C GLY A 258 -19.73 -49.74 2.78
#